data_5dcc5a301e23c187e31595c3c7a004b0
#
_entry.id   5dcc5a301e23c187e31595c3c7a004b0
#
_cell.length_a   1.000
_cell.length_b   1.000
_cell.length_c   1.000
_cell.angle_alpha   90.00
_cell.angle_beta   90.00
_cell.angle_gamma   90.00
#
_symmetry.space_group_name_H-M   'P 1'
#
loop_
_entity.id
_entity.type
_entity.pdbx_description
1 polymer ?
#
loop_
_entity_poly.entity_id
_entity_poly.type
_entity_poly.pdbx_seq_one_letter_code
_entity_poly.pdbx_strand_id
1 'polypeptide(L)'
;SDVYKRQAFDVIGDIILNTAAQQYGGFTVPEIDKVLGYYAEKSYKKYTDEYIKEMQAALSVIVLPAKTVERAHDFAMKKIEREFRQGWQGIEYKLNTVGSSRGDYPFVTVTFGLGVSRFERMCSHVMMKVHEEGQGEEGFKIPVLFPKYVFLYDKNLHCKDGVNHD
;
A
#
# COMPACT_ATOMS: atom_id res chain seq x y z
N SER A 1 -7.45 -3.85 16.91
CA SER A 1 -7.27 -4.42 15.57
C SER A 1 -6.79 -3.40 14.53
N ASP A 2 -7.29 -2.17 14.46
CA ASP A 2 -6.78 -1.13 13.57
C ASP A 2 -5.39 -0.61 14.01
N VAL A 3 -5.08 -0.75 15.29
CA VAL A 3 -3.77 -0.48 15.87
C VAL A 3 -2.69 -1.40 15.27
N TYR A 4 -2.97 -2.69 15.08
CA TYR A 4 -2.01 -3.65 14.52
C TYR A 4 -1.60 -3.37 13.07
N LYS A 5 -2.44 -2.72 12.28
CA LYS A 5 -2.16 -2.45 10.86
C LYS A 5 -1.39 -1.17 10.65
N ARG A 6 -1.73 -0.13 11.39
CA ARG A 6 -0.87 1.06 11.47
C ARG A 6 0.53 0.67 11.93
N GLN A 7 0.61 -0.24 12.93
CA GLN A 7 1.88 -0.79 13.39
C GLN A 7 2.65 -1.51 12.28
N ALA A 8 2.01 -2.27 11.39
CA ALA A 8 2.70 -2.94 10.29
C ALA A 8 3.35 -1.96 9.32
N PHE A 9 2.63 -0.91 8.88
CA PHE A 9 3.20 0.14 8.04
C PHE A 9 4.27 0.95 8.77
N ASP A 10 4.06 1.25 10.05
CA ASP A 10 5.05 1.94 10.88
C ASP A 10 6.32 1.12 11.04
N VAL A 11 6.20 -0.18 11.31
CA VAL A 11 7.34 -1.10 11.40
C VAL A 11 8.08 -1.22 10.08
N ILE A 12 7.37 -1.36 8.96
CA ILE A 12 7.99 -1.39 7.62
C ILE A 12 8.72 -0.07 7.35
N GLY A 13 8.09 1.06 7.62
CA GLY A 13 8.70 2.38 7.48
C GLY A 13 9.95 2.54 8.34
N ASP A 14 9.92 2.09 9.58
CA ASP A 14 11.06 2.15 10.50
C ASP A 14 12.20 1.23 10.07
N ILE A 15 11.90 0.03 9.57
CA ILE A 15 12.91 -0.89 9.00
C ILE A 15 13.58 -0.26 7.79
N ILE A 16 12.81 0.32 6.87
CA ILE A 16 13.33 1.00 5.68
C ILE A 16 14.25 2.16 6.09
N LEU A 17 13.79 3.02 7.00
CA LEU A 17 14.55 4.15 7.51
C LEU A 17 15.86 3.73 8.18
N ASN A 18 15.78 2.78 9.11
CA ASN A 18 16.94 2.31 9.83
C ASN A 18 17.96 1.64 8.91
N THR A 19 17.48 0.86 7.93
CA THR A 19 18.35 0.21 6.95
C THR A 19 19.01 1.25 6.03
N ALA A 20 18.24 2.20 5.53
CA ALA A 20 18.74 3.25 4.66
C ALA A 20 19.76 4.15 5.37
N ALA A 21 19.53 4.45 6.65
CA ALA A 21 20.45 5.25 7.47
C ALA A 21 21.82 4.59 7.70
N GLN A 22 21.90 3.26 7.58
CA GLN A 22 23.15 2.49 7.73
C GLN A 22 23.90 2.32 6.40
N GLN A 23 23.29 2.66 5.28
CA GLN A 23 23.87 2.50 3.94
C GLN A 23 24.47 3.83 3.44
N TYR A 24 25.68 3.78 2.88
CA TYR A 24 26.34 4.97 2.30
C TYR A 24 25.82 5.35 0.93
N GLY A 25 25.32 4.38 0.15
CA GLY A 25 24.94 4.56 -1.25
C GLY A 25 23.44 4.54 -1.51
N GLY A 26 22.62 4.50 -0.46
CA GLY A 26 21.18 4.34 -0.57
C GLY A 26 20.72 2.89 -0.41
N PHE A 27 19.41 2.71 -0.36
CA PHE A 27 18.76 1.42 -0.11
C PHE A 27 17.61 1.20 -1.10
N THR A 28 17.55 0.03 -1.69
CA THR A 28 16.47 -0.34 -2.62
C THR A 28 15.59 -1.43 -1.99
N VAL A 29 14.29 -1.17 -1.96
CA VAL A 29 13.26 -2.17 -1.61
C VAL A 29 12.71 -2.75 -2.90
N PRO A 30 13.04 -4.01 -3.23
CA PRO A 30 12.60 -4.60 -4.48
C PRO A 30 11.14 -5.07 -4.40
N GLU A 31 10.41 -4.96 -5.52
CA GLU A 31 9.06 -5.51 -5.72
C GLU A 31 8.10 -5.28 -4.53
N ILE A 32 8.06 -4.05 -4.05
CA ILE A 32 7.31 -3.68 -2.84
C ILE A 32 5.80 -3.94 -3.00
N ASP A 33 5.27 -3.85 -4.20
CA ASP A 33 3.88 -4.17 -4.53
C ASP A 33 3.53 -5.62 -4.19
N LYS A 34 4.42 -6.58 -4.43
CA LYS A 34 4.21 -7.99 -4.09
C LYS A 34 4.20 -8.21 -2.57
N VAL A 35 5.12 -7.57 -1.87
CA VAL A 35 5.19 -7.67 -0.40
C VAL A 35 3.93 -7.08 0.23
N LEU A 36 3.55 -5.88 -0.16
CA LEU A 36 2.40 -5.18 0.41
C LEU A 36 1.08 -5.80 -0.05
N GLY A 37 1.01 -6.30 -1.28
CA GLY A 37 -0.16 -7.02 -1.81
C GLY A 37 -0.53 -8.25 -1.00
N TYR A 38 0.44 -8.98 -0.49
CA TYR A 38 0.21 -10.11 0.41
C TYR A 38 -0.50 -9.70 1.71
N TYR A 39 -0.07 -8.58 2.32
CA TYR A 39 -0.73 -8.06 3.53
C TYR A 39 -2.11 -7.48 3.22
N ALA A 40 -2.27 -6.83 2.07
CA ALA A 40 -3.56 -6.33 1.61
C ALA A 40 -4.57 -7.46 1.43
N GLU A 41 -4.17 -8.58 0.83
CA GLU A 41 -5.03 -9.76 0.67
C GLU A 41 -5.48 -10.36 2.01
N LYS A 42 -4.58 -10.49 2.98
CA LYS A 42 -4.93 -10.94 4.33
C LYS A 42 -5.95 -10.02 5.00
N SER A 43 -5.75 -8.72 4.87
CA SER A 43 -6.66 -7.72 5.42
C SER A 43 -8.03 -7.77 4.76
N TYR A 44 -8.07 -7.96 3.44
CA TYR A 44 -9.29 -8.12 2.68
C TYR A 44 -10.12 -9.32 3.15
N LYS A 45 -9.51 -10.49 3.28
CA LYS A 45 -10.17 -11.69 3.80
C LYS A 45 -10.77 -11.44 5.17
N LYS A 46 -9.99 -10.84 6.07
CA LYS A 46 -10.46 -10.50 7.42
C LYS A 46 -11.68 -9.57 7.39
N TYR A 47 -11.65 -8.50 6.63
CA TYR A 47 -12.77 -7.54 6.57
C TYR A 47 -14.02 -8.12 5.91
N THR A 48 -13.84 -8.95 4.89
CA THR A 48 -14.94 -9.66 4.27
C THR A 48 -15.62 -10.59 5.27
N ASP A 49 -14.84 -11.38 6.00
CA ASP A 49 -15.36 -12.32 6.99
C ASP A 49 -16.06 -11.59 8.17
N GLU A 50 -15.48 -10.51 8.66
CA GLU A 50 -16.07 -9.68 9.72
C GLU A 50 -17.42 -9.11 9.26
N TYR A 51 -17.49 -8.53 8.08
CA TYR A 51 -18.73 -7.97 7.52
C TYR A 51 -19.81 -9.04 7.36
N ILE A 52 -19.45 -10.21 6.81
CA ILE A 52 -20.38 -11.32 6.62
C ILE A 52 -20.93 -11.79 7.96
N LYS A 53 -20.08 -11.98 8.97
CA LYS A 53 -20.51 -12.40 10.33
C LYS A 53 -21.44 -11.37 10.98
N GLU A 54 -21.13 -10.10 10.87
CA GLU A 54 -21.98 -9.02 11.39
C GLU A 54 -23.35 -9.00 10.71
N MET A 55 -23.39 -9.16 9.38
CA MET A 55 -24.66 -9.21 8.65
C MET A 55 -25.47 -10.48 8.93
N GLN A 56 -24.82 -11.63 9.09
CA GLN A 56 -25.48 -12.86 9.51
C GLN A 56 -26.14 -12.71 10.88
N ALA A 57 -25.44 -12.12 11.82
CA ALA A 57 -25.97 -11.85 13.17
C ALA A 57 -27.12 -10.83 13.12
N ALA A 58 -26.96 -9.74 12.39
CA ALA A 58 -27.98 -8.69 12.30
C ALA A 58 -29.29 -9.17 11.63
N LEU A 59 -29.18 -10.02 10.62
CA LEU A 59 -30.34 -10.58 9.90
C LEU A 59 -30.84 -11.89 10.49
N SER A 60 -30.15 -12.46 11.48
CA SER A 60 -30.44 -13.77 12.09
C SER A 60 -30.53 -14.89 11.04
N VAL A 61 -29.66 -14.88 10.04
CA VAL A 61 -29.60 -15.86 8.95
C VAL A 61 -28.21 -16.48 8.84
N ILE A 62 -28.16 -17.73 8.40
CA ILE A 62 -26.89 -18.45 8.16
C ILE A 62 -26.35 -18.13 6.75
N VAL A 63 -27.25 -18.03 5.76
CA VAL A 63 -26.89 -17.77 4.37
C VAL A 63 -27.33 -16.37 3.99
N LEU A 64 -26.41 -15.56 3.52
CA LEU A 64 -26.68 -14.20 3.05
C LEU A 64 -27.05 -14.18 1.56
N PRO A 65 -27.91 -13.23 1.14
CA PRO A 65 -28.14 -12.98 -0.27
C PRO A 65 -26.84 -12.63 -1.03
N ALA A 66 -26.73 -13.08 -2.27
CA ALA A 66 -25.55 -12.84 -3.12
C ALA A 66 -25.15 -11.34 -3.17
N LYS A 67 -26.14 -10.45 -3.30
CA LYS A 67 -25.91 -8.99 -3.29
C LYS A 67 -25.28 -8.47 -1.98
N THR A 68 -25.58 -9.12 -0.85
CA THR A 68 -24.96 -8.76 0.44
C THR A 68 -23.51 -9.21 0.49
N VAL A 69 -23.20 -10.37 -0.10
CA VAL A 69 -21.83 -10.86 -0.22
C VAL A 69 -20.99 -9.96 -1.15
N GLU A 70 -21.55 -9.52 -2.28
CA GLU A 70 -20.89 -8.52 -3.14
C GLU A 70 -20.56 -7.23 -2.38
N ARG A 71 -21.51 -6.72 -1.61
CA ARG A 71 -21.28 -5.52 -0.77
C ARG A 71 -20.17 -5.73 0.26
N ALA A 72 -20.05 -6.95 0.81
CA ALA A 72 -18.95 -7.28 1.72
C ALA A 72 -17.60 -7.14 1.02
N HIS A 73 -17.49 -7.63 -0.22
CA HIS A 73 -16.27 -7.53 -1.01
C HIS A 73 -15.93 -6.08 -1.36
N ASP A 74 -16.90 -5.30 -1.80
CA ASP A 74 -16.71 -3.87 -2.12
C ASP A 74 -16.31 -3.07 -0.88
N PHE A 75 -16.96 -3.33 0.25
CA PHE A 75 -16.60 -2.70 1.52
C PHE A 75 -15.16 -3.01 1.92
N ALA A 76 -14.78 -4.28 1.86
CA ALA A 76 -13.43 -4.72 2.20
C ALA A 76 -12.37 -4.07 1.28
N MET A 77 -12.61 -4.02 -0.03
CA MET A 77 -11.70 -3.37 -0.99
C MET A 77 -11.51 -1.90 -0.68
N LYS A 78 -12.58 -1.14 -0.50
CA LYS A 78 -12.50 0.29 -0.16
C LYS A 78 -11.78 0.53 1.16
N LYS A 79 -11.99 -0.35 2.13
CA LYS A 79 -11.35 -0.23 3.44
C LYS A 79 -9.85 -0.47 3.37
N ILE A 80 -9.39 -1.51 2.67
CA ILE A 80 -7.95 -1.78 2.51
C ILE A 80 -7.26 -0.72 1.67
N GLU A 81 -7.89 -0.22 0.61
CA GLU A 81 -7.35 0.86 -0.21
C GLU A 81 -7.11 2.13 0.63
N ARG A 82 -8.08 2.51 1.45
CA ARG A 82 -7.94 3.65 2.36
C ARG A 82 -6.81 3.46 3.37
N GLU A 83 -6.75 2.28 3.99
CA GLU A 83 -5.70 1.98 4.97
C GLU A 83 -4.32 1.95 4.32
N PHE A 84 -4.23 1.36 3.13
CA PHE A 84 -2.99 1.35 2.37
C PHE A 84 -2.53 2.76 2.01
N ARG A 85 -3.44 3.59 1.52
CA ARG A 85 -3.15 4.99 1.21
C ARG A 85 -2.61 5.75 2.43
N GLN A 86 -3.27 5.62 3.57
CA GLN A 86 -2.82 6.27 4.81
C GLN A 86 -1.46 5.74 5.28
N GLY A 87 -1.26 4.43 5.22
CA GLY A 87 0.00 3.82 5.59
C GLY A 87 1.15 4.26 4.69
N TRP A 88 0.93 4.32 3.38
CA TRP A 88 1.94 4.76 2.43
C TRP A 88 2.25 6.25 2.55
N GLN A 89 1.24 7.09 2.76
CA GLN A 89 1.46 8.51 3.10
C GLN A 89 2.35 8.66 4.32
N GLY A 90 2.14 7.85 5.35
CA GLY A 90 2.98 7.83 6.55
C GLY A 90 4.43 7.45 6.26
N ILE A 91 4.66 6.45 5.41
CA ILE A 91 6.02 6.04 4.98
C ILE A 91 6.70 7.18 4.22
N GLU A 92 6.05 7.78 3.24
CA GLU A 92 6.61 8.89 2.48
C GLU A 92 6.90 10.11 3.38
N TYR A 93 6.02 10.42 4.32
CA TYR A 93 6.24 11.47 5.30
C TYR A 93 7.51 11.22 6.11
N LYS A 94 7.69 10.00 6.64
CA LYS A 94 8.89 9.63 7.40
C LYS A 94 10.15 9.76 6.56
N LEU A 95 10.14 9.27 5.32
CA LEU A 95 11.30 9.32 4.42
C LEU A 95 11.72 10.74 4.02
N ASN A 96 10.80 11.69 4.05
CA ASN A 96 11.08 13.08 3.66
C ASN A 96 11.27 14.05 4.83
N THR A 97 10.97 13.63 6.06
CA THR A 97 11.04 14.48 7.26
C THR A 97 12.06 14.02 8.30
N VAL A 98 12.34 12.72 8.35
CA VAL A 98 13.29 12.17 9.34
C VAL A 98 14.67 12.10 8.71
N GLY A 99 15.54 13.04 9.10
CA GLY A 99 16.96 13.01 8.74
C GLY A 99 17.70 11.87 9.45
N SER A 100 18.75 11.37 8.83
CA SER A 100 19.68 10.44 9.47
C SER A 100 20.44 11.15 10.61
N SER A 101 21.05 10.37 11.50
CA SER A 101 21.96 10.90 12.54
C SER A 101 23.17 11.68 11.97
N ARG A 102 23.40 11.60 10.67
CA ARG A 102 24.44 12.30 9.92
C ARG A 102 23.96 13.58 9.22
N GLY A 103 22.68 13.95 9.37
CA GLY A 103 22.09 15.12 8.74
C GLY A 103 21.62 14.93 7.29
N ASP A 104 21.81 13.73 6.71
CA ASP A 104 21.36 13.40 5.37
C ASP A 104 19.99 12.73 5.40
N TYR A 105 19.19 12.98 4.35
CA TYR A 105 17.95 12.24 4.14
C TYR A 105 18.25 10.83 3.65
N PRO A 106 17.47 9.81 4.08
CA PRO A 106 17.67 8.45 3.61
C PRO A 106 17.38 8.35 2.10
N PHE A 107 18.37 7.92 1.33
CA PHE A 107 18.22 7.72 -0.11
C PHE A 107 17.57 6.34 -0.36
N VAL A 108 16.25 6.32 -0.51
CA VAL A 108 15.46 5.09 -0.69
C VAL A 108 14.88 5.03 -2.08
N THR A 109 15.01 3.86 -2.70
CA THR A 109 14.36 3.51 -3.96
C THR A 109 13.41 2.35 -3.73
N VAL A 110 12.24 2.37 -4.35
CA VAL A 110 11.32 1.23 -4.39
C VAL A 110 11.11 0.79 -5.82
N THR A 111 11.10 -0.53 -6.06
CA THR A 111 10.74 -1.07 -7.36
C THR A 111 9.36 -1.73 -7.28
N PHE A 112 8.59 -1.66 -8.36
CA PHE A 112 7.24 -2.19 -8.45
C PHE A 112 6.83 -2.38 -9.91
N GLY A 113 5.67 -2.99 -10.17
CA GLY A 113 5.09 -3.12 -11.50
C GLY A 113 4.95 -4.56 -11.99
N LEU A 114 5.63 -5.53 -11.38
CA LEU A 114 5.55 -6.94 -11.77
C LEU A 114 4.44 -7.71 -11.02
N GLY A 115 3.76 -7.10 -10.08
CA GLY A 115 2.63 -7.69 -9.38
C GLY A 115 1.42 -7.84 -10.30
N VAL A 116 0.79 -9.03 -10.33
CA VAL A 116 -0.34 -9.36 -11.22
C VAL A 116 -1.66 -9.53 -10.48
N SER A 117 -1.63 -9.76 -9.17
CA SER A 117 -2.86 -9.85 -8.39
C SER A 117 -3.54 -8.49 -8.27
N ARG A 118 -4.86 -8.50 -8.08
CA ARG A 118 -5.60 -7.24 -7.86
C ARG A 118 -5.10 -6.44 -6.66
N PHE A 119 -4.58 -7.12 -5.64
CA PHE A 119 -4.02 -6.46 -4.44
C PHE A 119 -2.67 -5.81 -4.72
N GLU A 120 -1.79 -6.50 -5.45
CA GLU A 120 -0.50 -5.97 -5.88
C GLU A 120 -0.67 -4.76 -6.81
N ARG A 121 -1.58 -4.86 -7.78
CA ARG A 121 -1.92 -3.74 -8.67
C ARG A 121 -2.52 -2.56 -7.92
N MET A 122 -3.42 -2.82 -6.97
CA MET A 122 -3.98 -1.78 -6.09
C MET A 122 -2.88 -1.07 -5.31
N CYS A 123 -1.92 -1.82 -4.74
CA CYS A 123 -0.78 -1.24 -4.04
C CYS A 123 0.04 -0.32 -4.95
N SER A 124 0.43 -0.76 -6.14
CA SER A 124 1.16 0.05 -7.12
C SER A 124 0.41 1.32 -7.49
N HIS A 125 -0.89 1.21 -7.73
CA HIS A 125 -1.73 2.32 -8.12
C HIS A 125 -1.87 3.38 -7.02
N VAL A 126 -2.12 2.93 -5.80
CA VAL A 126 -2.24 3.84 -4.64
C VAL A 126 -0.91 4.51 -4.32
N MET A 127 0.20 3.78 -4.40
CA MET A 127 1.54 4.33 -4.22
C MET A 127 1.82 5.46 -5.21
N MET A 128 1.56 5.26 -6.49
CA MET A 128 1.75 6.28 -7.52
C MET A 128 0.89 7.51 -7.26
N LYS A 129 -0.39 7.33 -6.92
CA LYS A 129 -1.29 8.44 -6.60
C LYS A 129 -0.82 9.24 -5.40
N VAL A 130 -0.43 8.57 -4.32
CA VAL A 130 0.08 9.25 -3.11
C VAL A 130 1.33 10.06 -3.43
N HIS A 131 2.24 9.51 -4.23
CA HIS A 131 3.47 10.17 -4.62
C HIS A 131 3.22 11.39 -5.51
N GLU A 132 2.31 11.26 -6.46
CA GLU A 132 1.89 12.36 -7.35
C GLU A 132 1.24 13.52 -6.58
N GLU A 133 0.38 13.20 -5.62
CA GLU A 133 -0.31 14.20 -4.80
C GLU A 133 0.62 14.99 -3.88
N GLY A 134 1.74 14.40 -3.48
CA GLY A 134 2.68 15.01 -2.53
C GLY A 134 2.16 15.06 -1.10
N GLN A 135 2.86 15.80 -0.24
CA GLN A 135 2.59 15.93 1.19
C GLN A 135 2.06 17.34 1.53
N GLY A 136 1.22 17.42 2.55
CA GLY A 136 0.67 18.67 3.05
C GLY A 136 -0.85 18.77 2.94
N GLU A 137 -1.38 19.94 3.30
CA GLU A 137 -2.80 20.23 3.24
C GLU A 137 -3.28 20.48 1.81
N GLU A 138 -4.59 20.34 1.59
CA GLU A 138 -5.21 20.62 0.30
C GLU A 138 -4.97 22.08 -0.10
N GLY A 139 -4.45 22.29 -1.30
CA GLY A 139 -4.05 23.62 -1.80
C GLY A 139 -2.61 24.04 -1.48
N PHE A 140 -1.89 23.30 -0.62
CA PHE A 140 -0.49 23.56 -0.25
C PHE A 140 0.36 22.27 -0.28
N LYS A 141 0.17 21.46 -1.31
CA LYS A 141 0.92 20.22 -1.48
C LYS A 141 2.38 20.47 -1.87
N ILE A 142 3.29 19.80 -1.19
CA ILE A 142 4.74 19.84 -1.47
C ILE A 142 5.13 18.53 -2.13
N PRO A 143 5.85 18.57 -3.27
CA PRO A 143 6.39 17.36 -3.88
C PRO A 143 7.32 16.61 -2.93
N VAL A 144 7.22 15.28 -2.92
CA VAL A 144 8.10 14.43 -2.12
C VAL A 144 9.28 13.94 -2.98
N LEU A 145 10.46 13.85 -2.37
CA LEU A 145 11.68 13.41 -3.05
C LEU A 145 11.88 11.89 -2.94
N PHE A 146 11.46 11.32 -1.82
CA PHE A 146 11.67 9.91 -1.49
C PHE A 146 10.37 9.22 -1.11
N PRO A 147 10.29 7.90 -1.40
CA PRO A 147 11.25 7.08 -2.12
C PRO A 147 11.33 7.43 -3.61
N LYS A 148 12.44 7.11 -4.26
CA LYS A 148 12.51 7.10 -5.73
C LYS A 148 11.75 5.88 -6.26
N TYR A 149 10.93 6.08 -7.28
CA TYR A 149 10.12 5.04 -7.89
C TYR A 149 10.79 4.51 -9.14
N VAL A 150 10.95 3.19 -9.21
CA VAL A 150 11.43 2.48 -10.39
C VAL A 150 10.37 1.49 -10.83
N PHE A 151 9.74 1.78 -11.95
CA PHE A 151 8.77 0.88 -12.55
C PHE A 151 9.49 -0.22 -13.32
N LEU A 152 9.18 -1.47 -12.98
CA LEU A 152 9.71 -2.66 -13.66
C LEU A 152 8.80 -3.02 -14.82
N TYR A 153 9.27 -2.78 -16.03
CA TYR A 153 8.51 -3.06 -17.24
C TYR A 153 8.80 -4.48 -17.75
N ASP A 154 7.74 -5.23 -18.00
CA ASP A 154 7.75 -6.50 -18.73
C ASP A 154 6.74 -6.44 -19.87
N LYS A 155 7.20 -6.68 -21.11
CA LYS A 155 6.33 -6.60 -22.30
C LYS A 155 5.16 -7.58 -22.25
N ASN A 156 5.32 -8.75 -21.62
CA ASN A 156 4.25 -9.74 -21.52
C ASN A 156 3.16 -9.35 -20.52
N LEU A 157 3.50 -8.49 -19.56
CA LEU A 157 2.55 -8.00 -18.54
C LEU A 157 1.93 -6.66 -18.94
N HIS A 158 2.69 -5.76 -19.56
CA HIS A 158 2.31 -4.36 -19.74
C HIS A 158 1.98 -3.97 -21.20
N CYS A 159 2.19 -4.88 -22.17
CA CYS A 159 1.71 -4.66 -23.54
C CYS A 159 0.21 -4.94 -23.67
N LYS A 160 -0.36 -4.55 -24.79
CA LYS A 160 -1.80 -4.54 -25.11
C LYS A 160 -2.61 -5.77 -24.65
N ASP A 161 -1.99 -6.94 -24.63
CA ASP A 161 -2.64 -8.20 -24.20
C ASP A 161 -2.18 -8.63 -22.78
N GLY A 162 -1.40 -7.81 -22.11
CA GLY A 162 -0.88 -8.10 -20.77
C GLY A 162 -1.88 -7.78 -19.66
N VAL A 163 -1.75 -8.47 -18.53
CA VAL A 163 -2.62 -8.32 -17.35
C VAL A 163 -2.52 -6.93 -16.72
N ASN A 164 -1.38 -6.26 -16.87
CA ASN A 164 -1.08 -4.95 -16.29
C ASN A 164 -0.96 -3.87 -17.38
N HIS A 165 -1.76 -3.98 -18.44
CA HIS A 165 -1.75 -3.02 -19.55
C HIS A 165 -2.24 -1.63 -19.14
N ASP A 166 -3.15 -1.53 -18.16
CA ASP A 166 -3.80 -0.29 -17.73
C ASP A 166 -2.89 0.60 -16.88
#